data_b5e9fc02ad136b23bd403d1914af037f
#
_entry.id   b5e9fc02ad136b23bd403d1914af037f
#
_cell.length_a   1.000
_cell.length_b   1.000
_cell.length_c   1.000
_cell.angle_alpha   90.00
_cell.angle_beta   90.00
_cell.angle_gamma   90.00
#
_symmetry.space_group_name_H-M   'P 1'
#
loop_
_entity.id
_entity.type
_entity.pdbx_description
1 polymer ?
#
loop_
_entity_poly.entity_id
_entity_poly.type
_entity_poly.pdbx_seq_one_letter_code
_entity_poly.pdbx_strand_id
1 'polypeptide(L)'
;MSDTQKLLSFLEARILGVLIEKEKTTPDSYPLTLNSLTLGCNQKTAREPVISVPDSEVQMALEELRGRVLVFETYGASGRVLRYAQNFGKVYGVPPASVALLAMLVLRGAQTVSELRANCERLYRFDDSSSVEAYLQELAERSSGALVIRLPKQAGSREHRWAHLLCGAAHPPSDELFRESGAERRELEERVTRLEVQVAELQATLKDLL
;
A
#
# COMPACT_ATOMS: atom_id res chain seq x y z
N MET A 1 -19.55 -9.24 18.13
CA MET A 1 -18.12 -9.08 18.45
C MET A 1 -17.53 -8.30 17.28
N SER A 2 -17.20 -7.04 17.51
CA SER A 2 -16.61 -6.18 16.45
C SER A 2 -15.21 -6.68 16.20
N ASP A 3 -15.03 -7.42 15.13
CA ASP A 3 -13.72 -7.76 14.61
C ASP A 3 -13.13 -6.46 14.05
N THR A 4 -12.37 -5.76 14.89
CA THR A 4 -11.66 -4.53 14.49
C THR A 4 -10.67 -4.97 13.43
N GLN A 5 -10.98 -4.72 12.18
CA GLN A 5 -10.18 -5.11 11.03
C GLN A 5 -8.73 -4.62 11.27
N LYS A 6 -7.79 -5.55 11.43
CA LYS A 6 -6.36 -5.24 11.66
C LYS A 6 -5.90 -4.24 10.60
N LEU A 7 -5.32 -3.13 11.01
CA LEU A 7 -4.78 -2.11 10.11
C LEU A 7 -3.78 -2.73 9.13
N LEU A 8 -3.70 -2.16 7.94
CA LEU A 8 -2.67 -2.49 6.96
C LEU A 8 -1.38 -1.75 7.29
N SER A 9 -0.24 -2.38 7.05
CA SER A 9 1.00 -1.64 6.92
C SER A 9 0.97 -0.77 5.65
N PHE A 10 1.84 0.21 5.57
CA PHE A 10 1.95 1.05 4.39
C PHE A 10 2.26 0.24 3.11
N LEU A 11 3.14 -0.77 3.21
CA LEU A 11 3.52 -1.62 2.08
C LEU A 11 2.36 -2.55 1.67
N GLU A 12 1.63 -3.12 2.63
CA GLU A 12 0.42 -3.92 2.34
C GLU A 12 -0.63 -3.09 1.58
N ALA A 13 -0.89 -1.88 2.03
CA ALA A 13 -1.82 -0.97 1.35
C ALA A 13 -1.31 -0.63 -0.07
N ARG A 14 -0.02 -0.32 -0.23
CA ARG A 14 0.61 -0.04 -1.53
C ARG A 14 0.47 -1.22 -2.49
N ILE A 15 0.72 -2.45 -2.04
CA ILE A 15 0.56 -3.69 -2.81
C ILE A 15 -0.88 -3.84 -3.31
N LEU A 16 -1.86 -3.67 -2.41
CA LEU A 16 -3.28 -3.75 -2.78
C LEU A 16 -3.66 -2.68 -3.78
N GLY A 17 -3.22 -1.44 -3.57
CA GLY A 17 -3.45 -0.33 -4.52
C GLY A 17 -2.90 -0.64 -5.91
N VAL A 18 -1.68 -1.20 -6.00
CA VAL A 18 -1.06 -1.60 -7.28
C VAL A 18 -1.84 -2.73 -7.94
N LEU A 19 -2.23 -3.77 -7.19
CA LEU A 19 -3.01 -4.88 -7.73
C LEU A 19 -4.35 -4.42 -8.29
N ILE A 20 -5.07 -3.54 -7.56
CA ILE A 20 -6.35 -2.96 -8.01
C ILE A 20 -6.15 -2.10 -9.28
N GLU A 21 -5.12 -1.24 -9.28
CA GLU A 21 -4.80 -0.43 -10.46
C GLU A 21 -4.51 -1.30 -11.68
N LYS A 22 -3.63 -2.29 -11.55
CA LYS A 22 -3.18 -3.12 -12.69
C LYS A 22 -4.25 -4.07 -13.19
N GLU A 23 -5.15 -4.54 -12.35
CA GLU A 23 -6.34 -5.30 -12.78
C GLU A 23 -7.16 -4.54 -13.84
N LYS A 24 -7.28 -3.22 -13.69
CA LYS A 24 -8.08 -2.37 -14.60
C LYS A 24 -7.27 -1.79 -15.74
N THR A 25 -6.00 -1.43 -15.50
CA THR A 25 -5.20 -0.68 -16.49
C THR A 25 -4.36 -1.58 -17.40
N THR A 26 -4.02 -2.78 -16.96
CA THR A 26 -3.21 -3.77 -17.71
C THR A 26 -3.74 -5.19 -17.53
N PRO A 27 -5.00 -5.49 -17.94
CA PRO A 27 -5.65 -6.79 -17.70
C PRO A 27 -4.90 -7.96 -18.33
N ASP A 28 -4.26 -7.76 -19.48
CA ASP A 28 -3.47 -8.80 -20.17
C ASP A 28 -2.26 -9.28 -19.34
N SER A 29 -1.74 -8.43 -18.47
CA SER A 29 -0.61 -8.75 -17.59
C SER A 29 -1.05 -9.16 -16.18
N TYR A 30 -2.33 -9.09 -15.88
CA TYR A 30 -2.91 -9.44 -14.58
C TYR A 30 -3.41 -10.89 -14.58
N PRO A 31 -3.27 -11.65 -13.48
CA PRO A 31 -2.63 -11.34 -12.19
C PRO A 31 -1.10 -11.14 -12.30
N LEU A 32 -0.51 -10.35 -11.36
CA LEU A 32 0.88 -9.92 -11.41
C LEU A 32 1.85 -10.96 -10.83
N THR A 33 3.03 -11.08 -11.43
CA THR A 33 4.18 -11.76 -10.79
C THR A 33 4.76 -10.91 -9.67
N LEU A 34 5.56 -11.50 -8.77
CA LEU A 34 6.26 -10.75 -7.71
C LEU A 34 7.07 -9.58 -8.28
N ASN A 35 7.92 -9.83 -9.27
CA ASN A 35 8.72 -8.79 -9.91
C ASN A 35 7.85 -7.66 -10.50
N SER A 36 6.78 -7.99 -11.25
CA SER A 36 5.88 -6.97 -11.81
C SER A 36 5.19 -6.14 -10.72
N LEU A 37 4.85 -6.78 -9.60
CA LEU A 37 4.24 -6.11 -8.44
C LEU A 37 5.24 -5.19 -7.75
N THR A 38 6.46 -5.64 -7.49
CA THR A 38 7.55 -4.82 -6.91
C THR A 38 7.84 -3.60 -7.79
N LEU A 39 7.95 -3.78 -9.11
CA LEU A 39 8.10 -2.66 -10.05
C LEU A 39 6.91 -1.69 -9.99
N GLY A 40 5.69 -2.20 -9.83
CA GLY A 40 4.48 -1.39 -9.64
C GLY A 40 4.47 -0.60 -8.33
N CYS A 41 4.98 -1.18 -7.23
CA CYS A 41 5.14 -0.50 -5.93
C CYS A 41 6.19 0.62 -5.99
N ASN A 42 7.32 0.37 -6.66
CA ASN A 42 8.47 1.28 -6.80
C ASN A 42 8.33 2.29 -7.95
N GLN A 43 7.18 2.33 -8.62
CA GLN A 43 6.94 3.26 -9.73
C GLN A 43 7.15 4.70 -9.28
N LYS A 44 7.91 5.50 -10.07
CA LYS A 44 8.26 6.89 -9.73
C LYS A 44 7.15 7.90 -10.01
N THR A 45 6.14 7.52 -10.78
CA THR A 45 5.01 8.39 -11.14
C THR A 45 3.71 7.82 -10.59
N ALA A 46 2.76 8.70 -10.28
CA ALA A 46 1.45 8.31 -9.74
C ALA A 46 1.54 7.53 -8.41
N ARG A 47 2.57 7.81 -7.61
CA ARG A 47 2.81 7.25 -6.28
C ARG A 47 3.20 8.36 -5.32
N GLU A 48 2.55 8.39 -4.16
CA GLU A 48 2.86 9.30 -3.06
C GLU A 48 2.82 8.49 -1.74
N PRO A 49 3.93 8.42 -1.05
CA PRO A 49 5.28 8.77 -1.47
C PRO A 49 5.88 7.77 -2.48
N VAL A 50 6.94 8.17 -3.18
CA VAL A 50 7.75 7.24 -3.97
C VAL A 50 8.58 6.38 -3.02
N ILE A 51 8.59 5.06 -3.24
CA ILE A 51 9.34 4.10 -2.42
C ILE A 51 10.32 3.29 -3.28
N SER A 52 11.25 2.61 -2.62
CA SER A 52 12.15 1.64 -3.23
C SER A 52 12.32 0.46 -2.28
N VAL A 53 11.52 -0.58 -2.49
CA VAL A 53 11.52 -1.80 -1.67
C VAL A 53 12.02 -2.98 -2.51
N PRO A 54 12.75 -3.94 -1.91
CA PRO A 54 13.17 -5.16 -2.58
C PRO A 54 12.02 -6.18 -2.67
N ASP A 55 12.17 -7.17 -3.55
CA ASP A 55 11.21 -8.28 -3.73
C ASP A 55 10.94 -9.03 -2.42
N SER A 56 11.94 -9.16 -1.54
CA SER A 56 11.81 -9.87 -0.26
C SER A 56 10.80 -9.20 0.69
N GLU A 57 10.77 -7.87 0.76
CA GLU A 57 9.81 -7.14 1.59
C GLU A 57 8.39 -7.25 1.02
N VAL A 58 8.27 -7.17 -0.31
CA VAL A 58 6.98 -7.37 -1.00
C VAL A 58 6.46 -8.79 -0.78
N GLN A 59 7.35 -9.79 -0.81
CA GLN A 59 7.00 -11.19 -0.54
C GLN A 59 6.45 -11.38 0.88
N MET A 60 7.12 -10.83 1.90
CA MET A 60 6.64 -10.91 3.29
C MET A 60 5.27 -10.24 3.47
N ALA A 61 5.08 -9.06 2.88
CA ALA A 61 3.79 -8.37 2.93
C ALA A 61 2.67 -9.15 2.19
N LEU A 62 2.99 -9.84 1.10
CA LEU A 62 2.04 -10.71 0.39
C LEU A 62 1.62 -11.91 1.24
N GLU A 63 2.51 -12.50 2.04
CA GLU A 63 2.18 -13.60 2.96
C GLU A 63 1.18 -13.15 4.02
N GLU A 64 1.36 -11.96 4.61
CA GLU A 64 0.41 -11.36 5.55
C GLU A 64 -0.96 -11.09 4.89
N LEU A 65 -0.96 -10.50 3.69
CA LEU A 65 -2.19 -10.22 2.93
C LEU A 65 -2.92 -11.49 2.52
N ARG A 66 -2.21 -12.56 2.20
CA ARG A 66 -2.78 -13.88 1.90
C ARG A 66 -3.42 -14.49 3.15
N GLY A 67 -2.74 -14.42 4.31
CA GLY A 67 -3.30 -14.87 5.59
C GLY A 67 -4.62 -14.16 5.94
N ARG A 68 -4.83 -12.94 5.45
CA ARG A 68 -6.05 -12.13 5.59
C ARG A 68 -7.04 -12.27 4.43
N VAL A 69 -6.77 -13.17 3.49
CA VAL A 69 -7.59 -13.41 2.28
C VAL A 69 -7.74 -12.16 1.38
N LEU A 70 -6.87 -11.16 1.56
CA LEU A 70 -6.86 -9.93 0.75
C LEU A 70 -6.17 -10.11 -0.60
N VAL A 71 -5.32 -11.13 -0.72
CA VAL A 71 -4.62 -11.53 -1.94
C VAL A 71 -4.76 -13.02 -2.14
N PHE A 72 -4.96 -13.43 -3.39
CA PHE A 72 -4.93 -14.81 -3.83
C PHE A 72 -3.69 -15.08 -4.68
N GLU A 73 -3.14 -16.28 -4.50
CA GLU A 73 -2.12 -16.85 -5.37
C GLU A 73 -2.77 -17.67 -6.48
N THR A 74 -2.24 -17.55 -7.69
CA THR A 74 -2.66 -18.33 -8.85
C THR A 74 -1.45 -18.63 -9.72
N TYR A 75 -1.54 -19.69 -10.51
CA TYR A 75 -0.52 -20.00 -11.50
C TYR A 75 -1.00 -19.55 -12.87
N GLY A 76 -0.10 -18.92 -13.65
CA GLY A 76 -0.38 -18.55 -15.03
C GLY A 76 -0.69 -19.77 -15.90
N ALA A 77 -1.18 -19.55 -17.11
CA ALA A 77 -1.57 -20.63 -18.05
C ALA A 77 -0.45 -21.68 -18.29
N SER A 78 0.82 -21.30 -18.14
CA SER A 78 1.97 -22.22 -18.21
C SER A 78 2.22 -23.06 -16.94
N GLY A 79 1.49 -22.80 -15.85
CA GLY A 79 1.61 -23.49 -14.56
C GLY A 79 2.94 -23.30 -13.80
N ARG A 80 3.86 -22.45 -14.30
CA ARG A 80 5.23 -22.35 -13.77
C ARG A 80 5.51 -21.11 -12.94
N VAL A 81 4.72 -20.05 -13.09
CA VAL A 81 4.99 -18.75 -12.47
C VAL A 81 3.84 -18.39 -11.55
N LEU A 82 4.17 -18.16 -10.27
CA LEU A 82 3.22 -17.70 -9.27
C LEU A 82 2.81 -16.24 -9.57
N ARG A 83 1.53 -15.96 -9.46
CA ARG A 83 0.91 -14.65 -9.69
C ARG A 83 -0.05 -14.32 -8.57
N TYR A 84 -0.25 -13.04 -8.35
CA TYR A 84 -1.04 -12.49 -7.26
C TYR A 84 -2.23 -11.69 -7.78
N ALA A 85 -3.41 -11.96 -7.22
CA ALA A 85 -4.66 -11.28 -7.51
C ALA A 85 -5.27 -10.71 -6.22
N GLN A 86 -5.88 -9.52 -6.29
CA GLN A 86 -6.53 -8.87 -5.16
C GLN A 86 -7.93 -9.45 -4.88
N ASN A 87 -8.35 -9.36 -3.62
CA ASN A 87 -9.68 -9.71 -3.15
C ASN A 87 -10.29 -8.60 -2.27
N PHE A 88 -9.77 -7.39 -2.40
CA PHE A 88 -10.04 -6.26 -1.52
C PHE A 88 -11.53 -5.95 -1.40
N GLY A 89 -12.22 -5.80 -2.52
CA GLY A 89 -13.63 -5.42 -2.52
C GLY A 89 -14.54 -6.41 -1.79
N LYS A 90 -14.25 -7.72 -1.88
CA LYS A 90 -15.03 -8.77 -1.18
C LYS A 90 -14.75 -8.75 0.31
N VAL A 91 -13.48 -8.65 0.73
CA VAL A 91 -13.10 -8.66 2.15
C VAL A 91 -13.62 -7.41 2.88
N TYR A 92 -13.49 -6.24 2.25
CA TYR A 92 -14.00 -4.99 2.83
C TYR A 92 -15.50 -4.78 2.61
N GLY A 93 -16.16 -5.58 1.76
CA GLY A 93 -17.59 -5.43 1.47
C GLY A 93 -17.92 -4.10 0.81
N VAL A 94 -17.11 -3.65 -0.15
CA VAL A 94 -17.27 -2.37 -0.84
C VAL A 94 -17.44 -2.54 -2.34
N PRO A 95 -18.26 -1.69 -3.00
CA PRO A 95 -18.50 -1.76 -4.43
C PRO A 95 -17.28 -1.34 -5.26
N PRO A 96 -17.21 -1.69 -6.56
CA PRO A 96 -16.07 -1.36 -7.43
C PRO A 96 -15.71 0.14 -7.48
N ALA A 97 -16.69 1.03 -7.41
CA ALA A 97 -16.46 2.48 -7.33
C ALA A 97 -15.63 2.86 -6.10
N SER A 98 -16.02 2.36 -4.93
CA SER A 98 -15.31 2.58 -3.66
C SER A 98 -13.92 1.95 -3.66
N VAL A 99 -13.75 0.76 -4.28
CA VAL A 99 -12.43 0.12 -4.45
C VAL A 99 -11.50 1.04 -5.27
N ALA A 100 -11.99 1.65 -6.35
CA ALA A 100 -11.20 2.56 -7.18
C ALA A 100 -10.76 3.81 -6.40
N LEU A 101 -11.67 4.42 -5.62
CA LEU A 101 -11.36 5.58 -4.77
C LEU A 101 -10.30 5.25 -3.72
N LEU A 102 -10.47 4.14 -3.00
CA LEU A 102 -9.51 3.69 -1.99
C LEU A 102 -8.14 3.40 -2.59
N ALA A 103 -8.09 2.74 -3.75
CA ALA A 103 -6.83 2.49 -4.45
C ALA A 103 -6.11 3.79 -4.82
N MET A 104 -6.83 4.81 -5.32
CA MET A 104 -6.22 6.10 -5.65
C MET A 104 -5.75 6.86 -4.43
N LEU A 105 -6.49 6.84 -3.32
CA LEU A 105 -6.06 7.44 -2.05
C LEU A 105 -4.82 6.74 -1.48
N VAL A 106 -4.72 5.43 -1.59
CA VAL A 106 -3.53 4.65 -1.17
C VAL A 106 -2.32 4.96 -2.05
N LEU A 107 -2.51 5.06 -3.36
CA LEU A 107 -1.40 5.23 -4.29
C LEU A 107 -0.88 6.66 -4.35
N ARG A 108 -1.75 7.66 -4.21
CA ARG A 108 -1.45 9.08 -4.44
C ARG A 108 -1.63 9.97 -3.21
N GLY A 109 -1.95 9.38 -2.05
CA GLY A 109 -2.19 10.14 -0.82
C GLY A 109 -3.53 10.89 -0.82
N ALA A 110 -3.61 11.90 0.02
CA ALA A 110 -4.84 12.69 0.20
C ALA A 110 -5.16 13.55 -1.03
N GLN A 111 -6.41 13.48 -1.50
CA GLN A 111 -6.87 14.12 -2.74
C GLN A 111 -8.20 14.84 -2.55
N THR A 112 -8.46 15.87 -3.36
CA THR A 112 -9.79 16.49 -3.50
C THR A 112 -10.72 15.58 -4.31
N VAL A 113 -12.02 15.86 -4.26
CA VAL A 113 -13.04 15.14 -5.06
C VAL A 113 -12.72 15.25 -6.56
N SER A 114 -12.33 16.46 -7.01
CA SER A 114 -11.97 16.71 -8.41
C SER A 114 -10.73 15.92 -8.85
N GLU A 115 -9.68 15.88 -8.02
CA GLU A 115 -8.47 15.07 -8.26
C GLU A 115 -8.79 13.57 -8.30
N LEU A 116 -9.61 13.07 -7.36
CA LEU A 116 -10.02 11.66 -7.32
C LEU A 116 -10.80 11.27 -8.56
N ARG A 117 -11.77 12.08 -8.98
CA ARG A 117 -12.54 11.82 -10.21
C ARG A 117 -11.62 11.66 -11.42
N ALA A 118 -10.70 12.60 -11.60
CA ALA A 118 -9.74 12.57 -12.71
C ALA A 118 -8.79 11.36 -12.64
N ASN A 119 -8.26 11.06 -11.45
CA ASN A 119 -7.30 9.97 -11.26
C ASN A 119 -7.94 8.58 -11.34
N CYS A 120 -9.23 8.45 -11.03
CA CYS A 120 -9.96 7.19 -11.11
C CYS A 120 -10.43 6.82 -12.51
N GLU A 121 -10.39 7.72 -13.51
CA GLU A 121 -10.99 7.55 -14.85
C GLU A 121 -10.67 6.18 -15.50
N ARG A 122 -9.46 5.67 -15.30
CA ARG A 122 -9.03 4.37 -15.86
C ARG A 122 -9.42 3.16 -15.01
N LEU A 123 -9.83 3.37 -13.74
CA LEU A 123 -10.22 2.31 -12.82
C LEU A 123 -11.74 2.16 -12.76
N TYR A 124 -12.40 3.30 -12.63
CA TYR A 124 -13.85 3.42 -12.59
C TYR A 124 -14.26 4.82 -13.05
N ARG A 125 -15.16 4.90 -14.00
CA ARG A 125 -15.65 6.18 -14.53
C ARG A 125 -16.82 6.67 -13.68
N PHE A 126 -16.65 7.82 -13.05
CA PHE A 126 -17.69 8.53 -12.31
C PHE A 126 -18.38 9.54 -13.22
N ASP A 127 -19.70 9.62 -13.15
CA ASP A 127 -20.48 10.55 -13.96
C ASP A 127 -20.14 12.00 -13.63
N ASP A 128 -20.07 12.32 -12.34
CA ASP A 128 -19.78 13.65 -11.83
C ASP A 128 -19.03 13.64 -10.48
N SER A 129 -18.71 14.81 -9.95
CA SER A 129 -18.05 14.97 -8.65
C SER A 129 -18.97 14.64 -7.48
N SER A 130 -20.28 14.80 -7.63
CA SER A 130 -21.25 14.45 -6.58
C SER A 130 -21.33 12.95 -6.36
N SER A 131 -21.21 12.15 -7.42
CA SER A 131 -21.11 10.68 -7.29
C SER A 131 -19.88 10.28 -6.50
N VAL A 132 -18.72 10.90 -6.75
CA VAL A 132 -17.49 10.64 -5.98
C VAL A 132 -17.69 11.00 -4.51
N GLU A 133 -18.27 12.16 -4.23
CA GLU A 133 -18.52 12.62 -2.86
C GLU A 133 -19.49 11.70 -2.11
N ALA A 134 -20.52 11.20 -2.77
CA ALA A 134 -21.47 10.24 -2.18
C ALA A 134 -20.77 8.94 -1.75
N TYR A 135 -19.95 8.34 -2.62
CA TYR A 135 -19.17 7.13 -2.25
C TYR A 135 -18.16 7.39 -1.14
N LEU A 136 -17.52 8.56 -1.11
CA LEU A 136 -16.60 8.93 -0.02
C LEU A 136 -17.34 9.09 1.31
N GLN A 137 -18.54 9.68 1.28
CA GLN A 137 -19.38 9.80 2.46
C GLN A 137 -19.82 8.42 2.98
N GLU A 138 -20.28 7.53 2.11
CA GLU A 138 -20.60 6.14 2.46
C GLU A 138 -19.40 5.44 3.11
N LEU A 139 -18.19 5.61 2.56
CA LEU A 139 -16.96 5.04 3.12
C LEU A 139 -16.59 5.63 4.48
N ALA A 140 -16.92 6.89 4.74
CA ALA A 140 -16.66 7.57 6.02
C ALA A 140 -17.68 7.18 7.10
N GLU A 141 -18.94 6.89 6.72
CA GLU A 141 -20.06 6.62 7.64
C GLU A 141 -20.35 5.12 7.83
N ARG A 142 -19.46 4.24 7.36
CA ARG A 142 -19.67 2.78 7.46
C ARG A 142 -19.81 2.31 8.90
N SER A 143 -20.83 1.50 9.16
CA SER A 143 -21.06 0.86 10.47
C SER A 143 -19.94 -0.12 10.86
N SER A 144 -19.26 -0.73 9.88
CA SER A 144 -18.13 -1.63 10.09
C SER A 144 -16.77 -0.92 10.29
N GLY A 145 -16.78 0.39 10.39
CA GLY A 145 -15.62 1.26 10.54
C GLY A 145 -15.34 2.11 9.30
N ALA A 146 -15.01 3.37 9.52
CA ALA A 146 -14.68 4.32 8.47
C ALA A 146 -13.41 3.87 7.72
N LEU A 147 -13.44 3.95 6.40
CA LEU A 147 -12.28 3.65 5.54
C LEU A 147 -11.63 4.90 4.96
N VAL A 148 -12.32 6.03 5.03
CA VAL A 148 -11.79 7.34 4.62
C VAL A 148 -12.19 8.41 5.63
N ILE A 149 -11.46 9.52 5.60
CA ILE A 149 -11.76 10.71 6.39
C ILE A 149 -11.62 11.96 5.53
N ARG A 150 -12.51 12.92 5.75
CA ARG A 150 -12.39 14.26 5.19
C ARG A 150 -11.48 15.11 6.08
N LEU A 151 -10.35 15.54 5.52
CA LEU A 151 -9.37 16.34 6.23
C LEU A 151 -9.86 17.79 6.43
N PRO A 152 -9.37 18.47 7.47
CA PRO A 152 -9.60 19.90 7.62
C PRO A 152 -9.13 20.67 6.38
N LYS A 153 -9.82 21.76 6.07
CA LYS A 153 -9.47 22.59 4.92
C LYS A 153 -8.12 23.27 5.15
N GLN A 154 -7.21 23.09 4.22
CA GLN A 154 -5.92 23.78 4.28
C GLN A 154 -6.08 25.27 3.98
N ALA A 155 -5.27 26.11 4.60
CA ALA A 155 -5.28 27.54 4.35
C ALA A 155 -5.01 27.81 2.85
N GLY A 156 -5.86 28.64 2.22
CA GLY A 156 -5.78 28.92 0.78
C GLY A 156 -6.40 27.88 -0.15
N SER A 157 -6.82 26.72 0.35
CA SER A 157 -7.51 25.71 -0.46
C SER A 157 -9.01 25.99 -0.58
N ARG A 158 -9.58 25.75 -1.76
CA ARG A 158 -11.03 25.87 -1.99
C ARG A 158 -11.80 24.61 -1.61
N GLU A 159 -11.17 23.44 -1.73
CA GLU A 159 -11.77 22.12 -1.52
C GLU A 159 -11.14 21.41 -0.31
N HIS A 160 -11.90 20.51 0.31
CA HIS A 160 -11.39 19.56 1.29
C HIS A 160 -10.66 18.41 0.58
N ARG A 161 -9.66 17.82 1.25
CA ARG A 161 -9.02 16.59 0.81
C ARG A 161 -9.59 15.42 1.60
N TRP A 162 -9.62 14.27 0.97
CA TRP A 162 -9.97 13.00 1.55
C TRP A 162 -8.73 12.12 1.66
N ALA A 163 -8.62 11.38 2.75
CA ALA A 163 -7.54 10.42 2.98
C ALA A 163 -8.11 9.06 3.39
N HIS A 164 -7.40 7.97 3.08
CA HIS A 164 -7.78 6.64 3.55
C HIS A 164 -7.38 6.43 5.02
N LEU A 165 -8.09 5.51 5.70
CA LEU A 165 -7.82 5.09 7.08
C LEU A 165 -7.33 3.64 7.18
N LEU A 166 -7.01 3.00 6.06
CA LEU A 166 -6.60 1.59 6.01
C LEU A 166 -5.34 1.30 6.83
N CYS A 167 -4.45 2.29 6.96
CA CYS A 167 -3.23 2.21 7.76
C CYS A 167 -3.35 2.90 9.14
N GLY A 168 -4.56 3.21 9.59
CA GLY A 168 -4.82 3.97 10.80
C GLY A 168 -5.11 5.45 10.53
N ALA A 169 -4.91 6.29 11.56
CA ALA A 169 -5.18 7.72 11.43
C ALA A 169 -4.43 8.33 10.24
N ALA A 170 -5.14 9.13 9.44
CA ALA A 170 -4.53 9.86 8.34
C ALA A 170 -3.51 10.85 8.92
N HIS A 171 -2.26 10.47 8.91
CA HIS A 171 -1.18 11.42 9.10
C HIS A 171 -1.00 12.15 7.76
N PRO A 172 -0.86 13.48 7.76
CA PRO A 172 -0.30 14.14 6.58
C PRO A 172 1.01 13.41 6.24
N PRO A 173 1.39 13.31 4.97
CA PRO A 173 2.66 12.71 4.59
C PRO A 173 3.76 13.49 5.30
N SER A 174 4.12 13.04 6.50
CA SER A 174 5.22 13.59 7.23
C SER A 174 6.44 12.77 6.79
N ASP A 175 7.46 13.47 6.34
CA ASP A 175 8.82 12.94 6.16
C ASP A 175 9.31 12.13 7.39
N GLU A 176 8.62 12.20 8.52
CA GLU A 176 8.93 11.55 9.77
C GLU A 176 8.79 10.02 9.74
N LEU A 177 7.73 9.47 9.09
CA LEU A 177 7.57 8.00 9.00
C LEU A 177 8.68 7.34 8.16
N PHE A 178 9.23 8.07 7.17
CA PHE A 178 10.38 7.58 6.40
C PHE A 178 11.71 7.86 7.12
N ARG A 179 11.77 8.89 7.97
CA ARG A 179 12.93 9.16 8.81
C ARG A 179 13.05 8.16 9.96
N GLU A 180 11.95 7.74 10.58
CA GLU A 180 11.96 6.72 11.64
C GLU A 180 12.37 5.35 11.08
N SER A 181 11.75 4.86 10.00
CA SER A 181 12.15 3.59 9.38
C SER A 181 13.56 3.64 8.80
N GLY A 182 14.00 4.77 8.27
CA GLY A 182 15.36 5.00 7.77
C GLY A 182 16.38 5.14 8.91
N ALA A 183 16.01 5.68 10.06
CA ALA A 183 16.87 5.78 11.22
C ALA A 183 17.04 4.40 11.92
N GLU A 184 15.95 3.68 12.14
CA GLU A 184 15.99 2.32 12.68
C GLU A 184 16.78 1.36 11.79
N ARG A 185 16.62 1.48 10.46
CA ARG A 185 17.37 0.68 9.49
C ARG A 185 18.86 1.00 9.52
N ARG A 186 19.26 2.28 9.60
CA ARG A 186 20.67 2.67 9.75
C ARG A 186 21.26 2.18 11.07
N GLU A 187 20.53 2.29 12.15
CA GLU A 187 20.96 1.77 13.46
C GLU A 187 21.15 0.26 13.42
N LEU A 188 20.26 -0.47 12.73
CA LEU A 188 20.38 -1.91 12.52
C LEU A 188 21.58 -2.25 11.63
N GLU A 189 21.79 -1.53 10.53
CA GLU A 189 22.95 -1.70 9.64
C GLU A 189 24.27 -1.42 10.37
N GLU A 190 24.35 -0.36 11.18
CA GLU A 190 25.51 -0.06 12.02
C GLU A 190 25.75 -1.14 13.09
N ARG A 191 24.69 -1.69 13.67
CA ARG A 191 24.78 -2.78 14.64
C ARG A 191 25.26 -4.08 14.01
N VAL A 192 24.78 -4.42 12.83
CA VAL A 192 25.25 -5.58 12.05
C VAL A 192 26.73 -5.43 11.72
N THR A 193 27.16 -4.30 11.16
CA THR A 193 28.56 -4.03 10.85
C THR A 193 29.47 -4.15 12.09
N ARG A 194 29.01 -3.65 13.24
CA ARG A 194 29.74 -3.76 14.49
C ARG A 194 29.90 -5.22 14.96
N LEU A 195 28.83 -6.01 14.83
CA LEU A 195 28.85 -7.44 15.17
C LEU A 195 29.75 -8.23 14.21
N GLU A 196 29.75 -7.91 12.92
CA GLU A 196 30.63 -8.53 11.93
C GLU A 196 32.12 -8.28 12.24
N VAL A 197 32.48 -7.06 12.63
CA VAL A 197 33.84 -6.72 13.09
C VAL A 197 34.22 -7.52 14.34
N GLN A 198 33.34 -7.57 15.35
CA GLN A 198 33.58 -8.35 16.55
C GLN A 198 33.77 -9.84 16.29
N VAL A 199 32.97 -10.41 15.40
CA VAL A 199 33.11 -11.80 14.97
C VAL A 199 34.45 -12.05 14.27
N ALA A 200 34.87 -11.13 13.41
CA ALA A 200 36.16 -11.24 12.72
C ALA A 200 37.34 -11.16 13.69
N GLU A 201 37.29 -10.25 14.68
CA GLU A 201 38.30 -10.13 15.72
C GLU A 201 38.39 -11.40 16.62
N LEU A 202 37.23 -11.95 17.01
CA LEU A 202 37.17 -13.21 17.78
C LEU A 202 37.72 -14.39 16.98
N GLN A 203 37.42 -14.47 15.69
CA GLN A 203 37.95 -15.51 14.82
C GLN A 203 39.48 -15.39 14.65
N ALA A 204 40.00 -14.18 14.51
CA ALA A 204 41.45 -13.94 14.45
C ALA A 204 42.13 -14.37 15.75
N THR A 205 41.59 -13.98 16.92
CA THR A 205 42.11 -14.33 18.22
C THR A 205 42.10 -15.85 18.46
N LEU A 206 41.04 -16.54 18.05
CA LEU A 206 40.95 -18.02 18.13
C LEU A 206 41.98 -18.71 17.24
N LYS A 207 42.28 -18.12 16.06
CA LYS A 207 43.24 -18.67 15.11
C LYS A 207 44.70 -18.52 15.64
N ASP A 208 44.96 -17.46 16.41
CA ASP A 208 46.27 -17.22 17.05
C ASP A 208 46.50 -18.07 18.32
N LEU A 209 45.42 -18.66 18.87
CA LEU A 209 45.47 -19.53 20.05
C LEU A 209 45.52 -21.02 19.73
N LEU A 210 45.37 -21.40 18.48
CA LEU A 210 45.43 -22.78 17.94
C LEU A 210 46.72 -23.05 17.17
#